data_4cb50e9282c2559eb4926cf7a2f8a74b
#
_entry.id   4cb50e9282c2559eb4926cf7a2f8a74b
#
_cell.length_a   1.000
_cell.length_b   1.000
_cell.length_c   1.000
_cell.angle_alpha   90.00
_cell.angle_beta   90.00
_cell.angle_gamma   90.00
#
_symmetry.space_group_name_H-M   'P 1'
#
loop_
_entity.id
_entity.type
_entity.pdbx_description
1 polymer ?
#
loop_
_entity_poly.entity_id
_entity_poly.type
_entity_poly.pdbx_seq_one_letter_code
_entity_poly.pdbx_strand_id
1 'polypeptide(L)'
;LSPYSQYHDPQSYRLYAAVSFSALEAKLPEAVRLAAQILTQTDFSDKAKLLELIRQQRDGLQQQIVNSGSSAAMLRASAALNAASACSERCAGVSYYRWLRELEQNFDARADELIEMLRTLCEKLFVTARMRLSVTGGGGQSGALIQSGLHEALPAGAASGAPYRAQLLPICKEGIVIPSEVSFTAVCGNVHAYSGDLRIACRAASLGHYWNEIRVQGGAYGTGLLIRETGLVSAYTYRD
;
A
#
# COMPACT_ATOMS: atom_id res chain seq x y z
N LEU A 1 -5.29 -1.68 0.44
CA LEU A 1 -4.96 -1.22 1.79
C LEU A 1 -3.90 -0.14 1.72
N SER A 2 -4.12 0.98 2.39
CA SER A 2 -3.18 2.10 2.39
C SER A 2 -2.99 2.65 3.80
N PRO A 3 -1.78 2.60 4.36
CA PRO A 3 -1.48 3.29 5.60
C PRO A 3 -1.24 4.77 5.33
N TYR A 4 -1.88 5.61 6.11
CA TYR A 4 -1.69 7.07 6.08
C TYR A 4 -0.96 7.49 7.36
N SER A 5 0.27 7.97 7.22
CA SER A 5 1.05 8.51 8.33
C SER A 5 0.48 9.84 8.79
N GLN A 6 0.58 10.14 10.08
CA GLN A 6 0.34 11.47 10.58
C GLN A 6 1.56 12.36 10.29
N TYR A 7 1.28 13.62 9.97
CA TYR A 7 2.31 14.64 9.87
C TYR A 7 3.03 14.78 11.23
N HIS A 8 4.33 14.79 11.23
CA HIS A 8 5.21 14.85 12.41
C HIS A 8 5.26 13.60 13.32
N ASP A 9 4.53 12.53 13.04
CA ASP A 9 4.67 11.29 13.82
C ASP A 9 4.85 10.08 12.89
N PRO A 10 6.09 9.67 12.59
CA PRO A 10 6.37 8.55 11.69
C PRO A 10 5.97 7.19 12.26
N GLN A 11 5.70 7.11 13.55
CA GLN A 11 5.27 5.87 14.22
C GLN A 11 3.75 5.75 14.31
N SER A 12 3.02 6.84 14.04
CA SER A 12 1.57 6.85 14.03
C SER A 12 1.04 6.80 12.60
N TYR A 13 0.14 5.87 12.34
CA TYR A 13 -0.55 5.77 11.06
C TYR A 13 -1.95 5.19 11.24
N ARG A 14 -2.80 5.42 10.25
CA ARG A 14 -4.11 4.78 10.13
C ARG A 14 -4.14 3.93 8.87
N LEU A 15 -4.62 2.70 9.00
CA LEU A 15 -4.80 1.80 7.88
C LEU A 15 -6.24 1.90 7.38
N TYR A 16 -6.40 2.16 6.09
CA TYR A 16 -7.71 2.19 5.43
C TYR A 16 -7.79 1.11 4.36
N ALA A 17 -8.92 0.42 4.30
CA ALA A 17 -9.35 -0.30 3.12
C ALA A 17 -10.21 0.66 2.29
N ALA A 18 -9.75 1.02 1.10
CA ALA A 18 -10.49 1.88 0.20
C ALA A 18 -11.17 1.03 -0.87
N VAL A 19 -12.46 1.25 -1.05
CA VAL A 19 -13.24 0.76 -2.18
C VAL A 19 -13.69 1.97 -2.97
N SER A 20 -13.33 2.03 -4.24
CA SER A 20 -13.64 3.16 -5.11
C SER A 20 -14.37 2.68 -6.36
N PHE A 21 -15.32 3.44 -6.78
CA PHE A 21 -16.01 3.25 -8.05
C PHE A 21 -16.35 4.61 -8.67
N SER A 22 -16.58 4.60 -9.98
CA SER A 22 -17.11 5.76 -10.70
C SER A 22 -18.33 5.32 -11.49
N ALA A 23 -19.32 6.20 -11.55
CA ALA A 23 -20.56 5.96 -12.27
C ALA A 23 -21.12 7.27 -12.84
N LEU A 24 -21.89 7.17 -13.90
CA LEU A 24 -22.74 8.27 -14.35
C LEU A 24 -23.83 8.56 -13.29
N GLU A 25 -24.22 9.78 -13.13
CA GLU A 25 -25.20 10.20 -12.10
C GLU A 25 -26.50 9.40 -12.20
N ALA A 26 -27.01 9.18 -13.42
CA ALA A 26 -28.21 8.36 -13.68
C ALA A 26 -28.05 6.87 -13.29
N LYS A 27 -26.81 6.37 -13.14
CA LYS A 27 -26.51 4.99 -12.77
C LYS A 27 -26.02 4.85 -11.35
N LEU A 28 -25.98 5.93 -10.60
CA LEU A 28 -25.42 5.95 -9.24
C LEU A 28 -26.16 5.01 -8.27
N PRO A 29 -27.52 4.92 -8.25
CA PRO A 29 -28.22 3.97 -7.38
C PRO A 29 -27.82 2.49 -7.64
N GLU A 30 -27.67 2.14 -8.93
CA GLU A 30 -27.23 0.80 -9.33
C GLU A 30 -25.79 0.52 -8.90
N ALA A 31 -24.88 1.48 -9.08
CA ALA A 31 -23.49 1.37 -8.66
C ALA A 31 -23.35 1.22 -7.14
N VAL A 32 -24.12 1.96 -6.35
CA VAL A 32 -24.15 1.84 -4.89
C VAL A 32 -24.62 0.45 -4.46
N ARG A 33 -25.70 -0.05 -5.09
CA ARG A 33 -26.21 -1.41 -4.81
C ARG A 33 -25.18 -2.48 -5.13
N LEU A 34 -24.49 -2.39 -6.27
CA LEU A 34 -23.42 -3.32 -6.64
C LEU A 34 -22.24 -3.25 -5.68
N ALA A 35 -21.80 -2.05 -5.30
CA ALA A 35 -20.73 -1.88 -4.30
C ALA A 35 -21.12 -2.52 -2.98
N ALA A 36 -22.35 -2.31 -2.49
CA ALA A 36 -22.85 -2.93 -1.27
C ALA A 36 -22.87 -4.45 -1.36
N GLN A 37 -23.32 -5.02 -2.48
CA GLN A 37 -23.32 -6.46 -2.71
C GLN A 37 -21.90 -7.05 -2.67
N ILE A 38 -20.94 -6.39 -3.32
CA ILE A 38 -19.52 -6.82 -3.28
C ILE A 38 -19.00 -6.81 -1.84
N LEU A 39 -19.32 -5.80 -1.05
CA LEU A 39 -18.83 -5.69 0.33
C LEU A 39 -19.46 -6.70 1.30
N THR A 40 -20.71 -7.10 1.07
CA THR A 40 -21.50 -7.89 2.03
C THR A 40 -21.81 -9.31 1.58
N GLN A 41 -21.73 -9.59 0.28
CA GLN A 41 -22.22 -10.86 -0.31
C GLN A 41 -21.14 -11.58 -1.13
N THR A 42 -19.88 -11.18 -1.08
CA THR A 42 -18.79 -11.89 -1.77
C THR A 42 -18.65 -13.30 -1.19
N ASP A 43 -18.78 -14.30 -2.04
CA ASP A 43 -18.54 -15.69 -1.70
C ASP A 43 -17.06 -16.05 -1.92
N PHE A 44 -16.40 -16.48 -0.86
CA PHE A 44 -14.99 -16.91 -0.88
C PHE A 44 -14.83 -18.43 -0.98
N SER A 45 -15.91 -19.19 -1.19
CA SER A 45 -15.87 -20.67 -1.17
C SER A 45 -15.20 -21.30 -2.39
N ASP A 46 -15.14 -20.59 -3.52
CA ASP A 46 -14.48 -21.09 -4.74
C ASP A 46 -12.95 -21.07 -4.59
N LYS A 47 -12.40 -22.17 -4.09
CA LYS A 47 -10.95 -22.35 -3.87
C LYS A 47 -10.15 -22.19 -5.17
N ALA A 48 -10.68 -22.65 -6.31
CA ALA A 48 -9.97 -22.56 -7.59
C ALA A 48 -9.82 -21.10 -8.02
N LYS A 49 -10.91 -20.32 -7.92
CA LYS A 49 -10.88 -18.89 -8.21
C LYS A 49 -10.01 -18.12 -7.24
N LEU A 50 -10.03 -18.47 -5.96
CA LEU A 50 -9.19 -17.86 -4.95
C LEU A 50 -7.70 -18.08 -5.24
N LEU A 51 -7.32 -19.30 -5.62
CA LEU A 51 -5.93 -19.60 -6.02
C LEU A 51 -5.52 -18.82 -7.29
N GLU A 52 -6.41 -18.71 -8.27
CA GLU A 52 -6.17 -17.91 -9.47
C GLU A 52 -5.89 -16.42 -9.10
N LEU A 53 -6.69 -15.84 -8.22
CA LEU A 53 -6.51 -14.45 -7.76
C LEU A 53 -5.20 -14.26 -7.00
N ILE A 54 -4.81 -15.24 -6.17
CA ILE A 54 -3.52 -15.21 -5.46
C ILE A 54 -2.36 -15.20 -6.45
N ARG A 55 -2.43 -16.03 -7.50
CA ARG A 55 -1.42 -16.08 -8.57
C ARG A 55 -1.34 -14.76 -9.33
N GLN A 56 -2.48 -14.22 -9.74
CA GLN A 56 -2.54 -12.92 -10.43
C GLN A 56 -1.94 -11.81 -9.59
N GLN A 57 -2.26 -11.77 -8.30
CA GLN A 57 -1.72 -10.78 -7.37
C GLN A 57 -0.21 -10.94 -7.18
N ARG A 58 0.29 -12.16 -7.04
CA ARG A 58 1.71 -12.46 -6.94
C ARG A 58 2.47 -12.02 -8.20
N ASP A 59 1.96 -12.36 -9.38
CA ASP A 59 2.61 -12.04 -10.66
C ASP A 59 2.61 -10.52 -10.90
N GLY A 60 1.49 -9.85 -10.62
CA GLY A 60 1.41 -8.39 -10.71
C GLY A 60 2.41 -7.70 -9.78
N LEU A 61 2.55 -8.19 -8.55
CA LEU A 61 3.51 -7.64 -7.59
C LEU A 61 4.96 -7.94 -8.00
N GLN A 62 5.24 -9.12 -8.54
CA GLN A 62 6.56 -9.45 -9.08
C GLN A 62 6.96 -8.49 -10.22
N GLN A 63 6.06 -8.25 -11.16
CA GLN A 63 6.30 -7.30 -12.24
C GLN A 63 6.50 -5.87 -11.71
N GLN A 64 5.72 -5.46 -10.71
CA GLN A 64 5.88 -4.15 -10.08
C GLN A 64 7.26 -4.02 -9.42
N ILE A 65 7.73 -5.05 -8.71
CA ILE A 65 9.07 -5.06 -8.09
C ILE A 65 10.16 -4.96 -9.16
N VAL A 66 10.04 -5.70 -10.27
CA VAL A 66 11.01 -5.65 -11.36
C VAL A 66 11.00 -4.31 -12.09
N ASN A 67 9.82 -3.78 -12.42
CA ASN A 67 9.68 -2.55 -13.19
C ASN A 67 9.99 -1.28 -12.37
N SER A 68 9.81 -1.34 -11.05
CA SER A 68 9.95 -0.22 -10.12
C SER A 68 10.85 -0.59 -8.94
N GLY A 69 11.98 -1.23 -9.21
CA GLY A 69 12.89 -1.78 -8.20
C GLY A 69 13.39 -0.74 -7.21
N SER A 70 13.64 0.50 -7.64
CA SER A 70 14.04 1.59 -6.71
C SER A 70 12.93 1.89 -5.68
N SER A 71 11.66 1.89 -6.09
CA SER A 71 10.53 2.07 -5.17
C SER A 71 10.40 0.91 -4.20
N ALA A 72 10.57 -0.32 -4.68
CA ALA A 72 10.57 -1.52 -3.84
C ALA A 72 11.73 -1.52 -2.83
N ALA A 73 12.94 -1.13 -3.27
CA ALA A 73 14.11 -1.01 -2.41
C ALA A 73 13.94 0.09 -1.34
N MET A 74 13.43 1.27 -1.73
CA MET A 74 13.13 2.35 -0.78
C MET A 74 12.07 1.93 0.24
N LEU A 75 10.98 1.25 -0.19
CA LEU A 75 9.95 0.76 0.72
C LEU A 75 10.53 -0.25 1.70
N ARG A 76 11.32 -1.19 1.21
CA ARG A 76 11.98 -2.23 2.01
C ARG A 76 12.92 -1.63 3.05
N ALA A 77 13.80 -0.71 2.65
CA ALA A 77 14.71 -0.03 3.56
C ALA A 77 13.98 0.84 4.60
N SER A 78 12.95 1.57 4.20
CA SER A 78 12.17 2.42 5.10
C SER A 78 11.32 1.64 6.11
N ALA A 79 10.98 0.39 5.82
CA ALA A 79 10.21 -0.48 6.72
C ALA A 79 10.96 -0.85 8.02
N ALA A 80 12.26 -0.64 8.07
CA ALA A 80 13.07 -0.75 9.28
C ALA A 80 13.04 0.51 10.15
N LEU A 81 12.52 1.63 9.64
CA LEU A 81 12.64 2.94 10.24
C LEU A 81 11.33 3.50 10.80
N ASN A 82 10.18 3.15 10.22
CA ASN A 82 8.89 3.62 10.70
C ASN A 82 7.75 2.62 10.46
N ALA A 83 6.73 2.70 11.30
CA ALA A 83 5.63 1.75 11.34
C ALA A 83 4.73 1.81 10.10
N ALA A 84 4.54 2.99 9.50
CA ALA A 84 3.74 3.14 8.29
C ALA A 84 4.40 2.44 7.09
N SER A 85 5.72 2.61 6.93
CA SER A 85 6.49 1.90 5.89
C SER A 85 6.50 0.39 6.14
N ALA A 86 6.64 -0.06 7.40
CA ALA A 86 6.56 -1.47 7.76
C ALA A 86 5.18 -2.08 7.43
N CYS A 87 4.11 -1.33 7.64
CA CYS A 87 2.77 -1.72 7.24
C CYS A 87 2.64 -1.78 5.70
N SER A 88 3.12 -0.76 4.99
CA SER A 88 3.11 -0.74 3.51
C SER A 88 3.89 -1.90 2.90
N GLU A 89 5.05 -2.22 3.47
CA GLU A 89 5.89 -3.34 3.04
C GLU A 89 5.16 -4.69 3.17
N ARG A 90 4.36 -4.87 4.22
CA ARG A 90 3.52 -6.06 4.41
C ARG A 90 2.27 -6.09 3.55
N CYS A 91 1.83 -4.95 3.04
CA CYS A 91 0.64 -4.87 2.20
C CYS A 91 0.95 -4.86 0.70
N ALA A 92 2.15 -4.41 0.29
CA ALA A 92 2.48 -4.17 -1.11
C ALA A 92 3.98 -4.31 -1.44
N GLY A 93 4.83 -4.74 -0.51
CA GLY A 93 6.26 -4.87 -0.72
C GLY A 93 6.74 -6.31 -0.89
N VAL A 94 8.04 -6.51 -0.73
CA VAL A 94 8.69 -7.82 -0.87
C VAL A 94 8.19 -8.83 0.18
N SER A 95 7.87 -8.38 1.40
CA SER A 95 7.28 -9.25 2.43
C SER A 95 5.94 -9.81 1.98
N TYR A 96 5.10 -8.99 1.36
CA TYR A 96 3.82 -9.43 0.82
C TYR A 96 4.00 -10.41 -0.34
N TYR A 97 4.93 -10.14 -1.23
CA TYR A 97 5.27 -11.06 -2.34
C TYR A 97 5.73 -12.43 -1.81
N ARG A 98 6.61 -12.46 -0.80
CA ARG A 98 7.07 -13.71 -0.18
C ARG A 98 5.92 -14.48 0.47
N TRP A 99 5.03 -13.77 1.15
CA TRP A 99 3.83 -14.38 1.76
C TRP A 99 2.88 -14.95 0.71
N LEU A 100 2.63 -14.25 -0.43
CA LEU A 100 1.80 -14.78 -1.52
C LEU A 100 2.40 -16.06 -2.13
N ARG A 101 3.71 -16.11 -2.29
CA ARG A 101 4.40 -17.32 -2.78
C ARG A 101 4.24 -18.50 -1.81
N GLU A 102 4.45 -18.26 -0.53
CA GLU A 102 4.26 -19.29 0.50
C GLU A 102 2.81 -19.76 0.57
N LEU A 103 1.86 -18.83 0.50
CA LEU A 103 0.43 -19.15 0.49
C LEU A 103 0.05 -20.01 -0.71
N GLU A 104 0.54 -19.68 -1.91
CA GLU A 104 0.30 -20.47 -3.11
C GLU A 104 0.87 -21.88 -3.00
N GLN A 105 2.11 -22.02 -2.52
CA GLN A 105 2.77 -23.32 -2.36
C GLN A 105 2.05 -24.23 -1.36
N ASN A 106 1.40 -23.67 -0.37
CA ASN A 106 0.69 -24.37 0.70
C ASN A 106 -0.83 -24.20 0.62
N PHE A 107 -1.35 -23.84 -0.57
CA PHE A 107 -2.74 -23.39 -0.70
C PHE A 107 -3.74 -24.47 -0.26
N ASP A 108 -3.57 -25.72 -0.67
CA ASP A 108 -4.51 -26.79 -0.36
C ASP A 108 -4.66 -27.01 1.16
N ALA A 109 -3.59 -26.86 1.91
CA ALA A 109 -3.61 -26.99 3.37
C ALA A 109 -4.15 -25.74 4.08
N ARG A 110 -4.11 -24.56 3.45
CA ARG A 110 -4.44 -23.28 4.07
C ARG A 110 -5.71 -22.61 3.53
N ALA A 111 -6.33 -23.20 2.49
CA ALA A 111 -7.47 -22.58 1.80
C ALA A 111 -8.67 -22.33 2.74
N ASP A 112 -9.01 -23.29 3.59
CA ASP A 112 -10.16 -23.15 4.50
C ASP A 112 -9.89 -22.11 5.59
N GLU A 113 -8.68 -22.05 6.14
CA GLU A 113 -8.23 -21.02 7.06
C GLU A 113 -8.32 -19.63 6.41
N LEU A 114 -7.83 -19.51 5.17
CA LEU A 114 -7.87 -18.25 4.42
C LEU A 114 -9.30 -17.78 4.15
N ILE A 115 -10.20 -18.68 3.75
CA ILE A 115 -11.61 -18.37 3.52
C ILE A 115 -12.24 -17.83 4.79
N GLU A 116 -12.01 -18.47 5.93
CA GLU A 116 -12.56 -18.03 7.20
C GLU A 116 -11.98 -16.68 7.65
N MET A 117 -10.69 -16.47 7.45
CA MET A 117 -10.07 -15.15 7.69
C MET A 117 -10.68 -14.05 6.83
N LEU A 118 -10.93 -14.30 5.53
CA LEU A 118 -11.54 -13.34 4.62
C LEU A 118 -12.97 -13.00 5.03
N ARG A 119 -13.78 -13.99 5.39
CA ARG A 119 -15.14 -13.79 5.92
C ARG A 119 -15.13 -12.93 7.18
N THR A 120 -14.34 -13.32 8.17
CA THR A 120 -14.17 -12.59 9.43
C THR A 120 -13.69 -11.15 9.19
N LEU A 121 -12.77 -10.95 8.24
CA LEU A 121 -12.27 -9.62 7.90
C LEU A 121 -13.37 -8.74 7.30
N CYS A 122 -14.16 -9.27 6.35
CA CYS A 122 -15.28 -8.54 5.74
C CYS A 122 -16.33 -8.16 6.78
N GLU A 123 -16.73 -9.07 7.64
CA GLU A 123 -17.71 -8.83 8.71
C GLU A 123 -17.28 -7.74 9.70
N LYS A 124 -15.97 -7.69 10.03
CA LYS A 124 -15.42 -6.69 10.96
C LYS A 124 -15.10 -5.35 10.30
N LEU A 125 -14.79 -5.36 9.01
CA LEU A 125 -14.31 -4.17 8.31
C LEU A 125 -15.46 -3.37 7.68
N PHE A 126 -16.38 -4.07 7.01
CA PHE A 126 -17.45 -3.43 6.24
C PHE A 126 -18.70 -3.19 7.08
N VAL A 127 -18.57 -2.25 8.02
CA VAL A 127 -19.64 -1.81 8.92
C VAL A 127 -19.76 -0.29 8.89
N THR A 128 -20.97 0.23 9.07
CA THR A 128 -21.24 1.67 8.98
C THR A 128 -20.45 2.49 10.01
N ALA A 129 -20.24 1.94 11.20
CA ALA A 129 -19.45 2.59 12.26
C ALA A 129 -17.98 2.87 11.88
N ARG A 130 -17.43 2.17 10.86
CA ARG A 130 -16.06 2.36 10.35
C ARG A 130 -16.01 3.09 9.01
N MET A 131 -17.15 3.31 8.38
CA MET A 131 -17.23 3.88 7.04
C MET A 131 -16.79 5.35 7.03
N ARG A 132 -16.02 5.71 6.02
CA ARG A 132 -15.74 7.09 5.61
C ARG A 132 -16.05 7.22 4.14
N LEU A 133 -16.85 8.18 3.77
CA LEU A 133 -17.24 8.43 2.41
C LEU A 133 -16.54 9.69 1.89
N SER A 134 -15.96 9.59 0.69
CA SER A 134 -15.46 10.74 -0.07
C SER A 134 -16.08 10.68 -1.45
N VAL A 135 -16.69 11.78 -1.90
CA VAL A 135 -17.33 11.88 -3.21
C VAL A 135 -16.71 13.06 -3.95
N THR A 136 -16.36 12.84 -5.21
CA THR A 136 -15.85 13.88 -6.09
C THR A 136 -16.73 13.94 -7.35
N GLY A 137 -17.27 15.13 -7.66
CA GLY A 137 -18.21 15.34 -8.77
C GLY A 137 -19.66 15.05 -8.38
N GLY A 138 -20.56 15.15 -9.35
CA GLY A 138 -21.99 15.01 -9.12
C GLY A 138 -22.67 16.23 -8.46
N GLY A 139 -24.00 16.23 -8.42
CA GLY A 139 -24.78 17.22 -7.68
C GLY A 139 -24.75 16.97 -6.17
N GLY A 140 -25.21 17.95 -5.38
CA GLY A 140 -25.22 17.86 -3.91
C GLY A 140 -26.02 16.69 -3.32
N GLN A 141 -26.90 16.08 -4.10
CA GLN A 141 -27.70 14.91 -3.70
C GLN A 141 -26.92 13.58 -3.86
N SER A 142 -25.89 13.52 -4.71
CA SER A 142 -25.13 12.28 -4.98
C SER A 142 -24.45 11.72 -3.72
N GLY A 143 -23.87 12.58 -2.90
CA GLY A 143 -23.26 12.18 -1.63
C GLY A 143 -24.28 11.60 -0.64
N ALA A 144 -25.44 12.23 -0.49
CA ALA A 144 -26.52 11.75 0.38
C ALA A 144 -27.07 10.40 -0.07
N LEU A 145 -27.26 10.22 -1.39
CA LEU A 145 -27.73 8.97 -1.98
C LEU A 145 -26.75 7.81 -1.73
N ILE A 146 -25.46 8.05 -1.95
CA ILE A 146 -24.42 7.03 -1.69
C ILE A 146 -24.40 6.68 -0.21
N GLN A 147 -24.40 7.68 0.66
CA GLN A 147 -24.40 7.49 2.10
C GLN A 147 -25.60 6.70 2.57
N SER A 148 -26.81 7.07 2.18
CA SER A 148 -28.04 6.37 2.60
C SER A 148 -28.06 4.92 2.10
N GLY A 149 -27.74 4.68 0.80
CA GLY A 149 -27.71 3.34 0.23
C GLY A 149 -26.68 2.41 0.89
N LEU A 150 -25.50 2.93 1.24
CA LEU A 150 -24.51 2.14 1.97
C LEU A 150 -24.89 1.94 3.44
N HIS A 151 -25.48 2.94 4.10
CA HIS A 151 -25.97 2.77 5.48
C HIS A 151 -27.13 1.76 5.60
N GLU A 152 -27.98 1.67 4.58
CA GLU A 152 -29.04 0.66 4.54
C GLU A 152 -28.50 -0.75 4.32
N ALA A 153 -27.46 -0.88 3.49
CA ALA A 153 -26.92 -2.19 3.09
C ALA A 153 -25.86 -2.75 4.05
N LEU A 154 -25.10 -1.91 4.74
CA LEU A 154 -24.02 -2.34 5.63
C LEU A 154 -24.53 -2.52 7.07
N PRO A 155 -24.07 -3.56 7.80
CA PRO A 155 -24.41 -3.70 9.22
C PRO A 155 -23.85 -2.53 10.05
N ALA A 156 -24.52 -2.22 11.17
CA ALA A 156 -24.10 -1.12 12.06
C ALA A 156 -22.67 -1.32 12.60
N GLY A 157 -22.41 -2.48 13.18
CA GLY A 157 -21.13 -2.90 13.70
C GLY A 157 -20.56 -2.01 14.81
N ALA A 158 -19.30 -2.23 15.16
CA ALA A 158 -18.57 -1.43 16.14
C ALA A 158 -17.31 -0.82 15.53
N ALA A 159 -17.03 0.43 15.88
CA ALA A 159 -15.79 1.11 15.49
C ALA A 159 -14.59 0.71 16.36
N SER A 160 -14.82 -0.08 17.43
CA SER A 160 -13.80 -0.47 18.40
C SER A 160 -12.80 -1.49 17.81
N GLY A 161 -11.56 -1.33 18.16
CA GLY A 161 -10.46 -2.25 17.84
C GLY A 161 -9.15 -1.67 18.34
N ALA A 162 -8.26 -2.50 18.85
CA ALA A 162 -6.90 -2.05 19.18
C ALA A 162 -6.19 -1.55 17.92
N PRO A 163 -5.43 -0.45 18.00
CA PRO A 163 -4.65 0.02 16.86
C PRO A 163 -3.60 -1.03 16.50
N TYR A 164 -3.59 -1.43 15.24
CA TYR A 164 -2.53 -2.31 14.74
C TYR A 164 -1.23 -1.52 14.61
N ARG A 165 -0.18 -2.03 15.22
CA ARG A 165 1.19 -1.51 15.04
C ARG A 165 2.02 -2.52 14.28
N ALA A 166 2.43 -2.17 13.09
CA ALA A 166 3.33 -3.01 12.31
C ALA A 166 4.70 -3.10 13.01
N GLN A 167 5.17 -4.32 13.21
CA GLN A 167 6.53 -4.54 13.68
C GLN A 167 7.52 -4.08 12.61
N LEU A 168 8.51 -3.30 13.00
CA LEU A 168 9.57 -2.85 12.10
C LEU A 168 10.39 -4.05 11.62
N LEU A 169 10.94 -3.93 10.43
CA LEU A 169 11.93 -4.88 9.94
C LEU A 169 13.29 -4.63 10.62
N PRO A 170 14.18 -5.64 10.67
CA PRO A 170 15.54 -5.43 11.16
C PRO A 170 16.29 -4.46 10.22
N ILE A 171 17.12 -3.61 10.81
CA ILE A 171 18.07 -2.78 10.04
C ILE A 171 19.17 -3.70 9.52
N CYS A 172 19.26 -3.85 8.22
CA CYS A 172 20.26 -4.69 7.57
C CYS A 172 20.63 -4.18 6.17
N LYS A 173 21.74 -4.69 5.65
CA LYS A 173 22.06 -4.62 4.23
C LYS A 173 21.48 -5.87 3.56
N GLU A 174 20.53 -5.69 2.66
CA GLU A 174 19.84 -6.80 1.99
C GLU A 174 20.00 -6.65 0.47
N GLY A 175 20.30 -7.76 -0.20
CA GLY A 175 20.26 -7.90 -1.65
C GLY A 175 19.11 -8.81 -2.06
N ILE A 176 18.32 -8.38 -3.05
CA ILE A 176 17.19 -9.14 -3.59
C ILE A 176 17.47 -9.39 -5.06
N VAL A 177 17.56 -10.67 -5.45
CA VAL A 177 17.76 -11.06 -6.85
C VAL A 177 16.43 -10.97 -7.58
N ILE A 178 16.44 -10.23 -8.69
CA ILE A 178 15.30 -10.07 -9.60
C ILE A 178 15.73 -10.46 -11.02
N PRO A 179 14.83 -10.91 -11.89
CA PRO A 179 15.11 -11.20 -13.29
C PRO A 179 15.20 -9.90 -14.09
N SER A 180 16.32 -9.20 -13.96
CA SER A 180 16.59 -7.90 -14.61
C SER A 180 18.08 -7.80 -14.92
N GLU A 181 18.40 -7.15 -16.02
CA GLU A 181 19.79 -6.83 -16.41
C GLU A 181 20.32 -5.54 -15.74
N VAL A 182 19.46 -4.85 -14.99
CA VAL A 182 19.79 -3.61 -14.29
C VAL A 182 19.57 -3.77 -12.80
N SER A 183 20.31 -3.00 -12.03
CA SER A 183 20.19 -2.96 -10.57
C SER A 183 19.46 -1.71 -10.06
N PHE A 184 19.03 -1.77 -8.82
CA PHE A 184 18.34 -0.70 -8.11
C PHE A 184 18.87 -0.65 -6.69
N THR A 185 19.27 0.51 -6.23
CA THR A 185 19.80 0.68 -4.88
C THR A 185 19.00 1.72 -4.11
N ALA A 186 18.80 1.49 -2.83
CA ALA A 186 18.21 2.47 -1.93
C ALA A 186 18.86 2.44 -0.54
N VAL A 187 19.03 3.62 0.03
CA VAL A 187 19.44 3.82 1.42
C VAL A 187 18.44 4.77 2.07
N CYS A 188 17.93 4.40 3.24
CA CYS A 188 16.98 5.21 3.98
C CYS A 188 17.52 5.57 5.38
N GLY A 189 17.11 6.72 5.88
CA GLY A 189 17.40 7.21 7.22
C GLY A 189 16.31 8.14 7.71
N ASN A 190 16.32 8.48 8.99
CA ASN A 190 15.41 9.45 9.57
C ASN A 190 16.18 10.70 10.01
N VAL A 191 15.58 11.86 9.80
CA VAL A 191 15.97 13.12 10.43
C VAL A 191 14.98 13.46 11.55
N HIS A 192 15.45 14.15 12.60
CA HIS A 192 14.62 14.45 13.78
C HIS A 192 13.46 15.39 13.50
N ALA A 193 13.62 16.30 12.53
CA ALA A 193 12.58 17.24 12.16
C ALA A 193 12.62 17.50 10.66
N TYR A 194 11.45 17.48 10.04
CA TYR A 194 11.27 17.92 8.66
C TYR A 194 11.18 19.44 8.61
N SER A 195 11.82 20.04 7.60
CA SER A 195 11.63 21.44 7.25
C SER A 195 11.62 21.62 5.73
N GLY A 196 11.04 22.72 5.26
CA GLY A 196 11.09 23.10 3.85
C GLY A 196 12.53 23.28 3.34
N ASP A 197 13.43 23.78 4.18
CA ASP A 197 14.85 23.95 3.83
C ASP A 197 15.53 22.61 3.56
N LEU A 198 15.25 21.58 4.36
CA LEU A 198 15.76 20.22 4.11
C LEU A 198 15.23 19.66 2.79
N ARG A 199 13.99 19.96 2.45
CA ARG A 199 13.42 19.54 1.14
C ARG A 199 14.13 20.22 -0.02
N ILE A 200 14.42 21.52 0.10
CA ILE A 200 15.21 22.28 -0.89
C ILE A 200 16.63 21.73 -0.96
N ALA A 201 17.29 21.49 0.17
CA ALA A 201 18.63 20.91 0.22
C ALA A 201 18.70 19.52 -0.45
N CYS A 202 17.75 18.63 -0.15
CA CYS A 202 17.65 17.32 -0.81
C CYS A 202 17.47 17.47 -2.33
N ARG A 203 16.65 18.43 -2.77
CA ARG A 203 16.43 18.67 -4.19
C ARG A 203 17.69 19.23 -4.86
N ALA A 204 18.39 20.16 -4.23
CA ALA A 204 19.65 20.71 -4.70
C ALA A 204 20.74 19.62 -4.80
N ALA A 205 20.86 18.78 -3.76
CA ALA A 205 21.76 17.63 -3.79
C ALA A 205 21.43 16.64 -4.93
N SER A 206 20.15 16.35 -5.17
CA SER A 206 19.72 15.47 -6.26
C SER A 206 20.11 16.00 -7.63
N LEU A 207 19.92 17.32 -7.89
CA LEU A 207 20.18 17.93 -9.19
C LEU A 207 21.66 18.31 -9.38
N GLY A 208 22.41 18.48 -8.32
CA GLY A 208 23.84 18.79 -8.33
C GLY A 208 24.69 17.54 -8.17
N HIS A 209 25.01 17.18 -6.92
CA HIS A 209 25.96 16.14 -6.59
C HIS A 209 25.54 14.75 -7.12
N TYR A 210 24.33 14.31 -6.77
CA TYR A 210 23.85 12.97 -7.19
C TYR A 210 23.76 12.82 -8.71
N TRP A 211 23.28 13.88 -9.39
CA TRP A 211 23.21 13.87 -10.84
C TRP A 211 24.59 13.76 -11.48
N ASN A 212 25.57 14.53 -11.03
CA ASN A 212 26.89 14.54 -11.62
C ASN A 212 27.70 13.28 -11.28
N GLU A 213 27.76 12.91 -10.00
CA GLU A 213 28.62 11.82 -9.54
C GLU A 213 28.03 10.44 -9.86
N ILE A 214 26.72 10.26 -9.65
CA ILE A 214 26.08 8.95 -9.75
C ILE A 214 25.57 8.68 -11.17
N ARG A 215 24.90 9.67 -11.77
CA ARG A 215 24.34 9.48 -13.10
C ARG A 215 25.39 9.73 -14.20
N VAL A 216 26.00 10.92 -14.22
CA VAL A 216 26.87 11.31 -15.34
C VAL A 216 28.19 10.56 -15.31
N GLN A 217 28.86 10.48 -14.15
CA GLN A 217 30.13 9.78 -13.99
C GLN A 217 29.97 8.31 -13.66
N GLY A 218 29.01 7.96 -12.80
CA GLY A 218 28.77 6.60 -12.35
C GLY A 218 27.94 5.72 -13.29
N GLY A 219 27.27 6.32 -14.30
CA GLY A 219 26.55 5.59 -15.35
C GLY A 219 25.13 5.16 -14.99
N ALA A 220 24.62 5.47 -13.79
CA ALA A 220 23.24 5.18 -13.44
C ALA A 220 22.25 5.92 -14.36
N TYR A 221 21.15 5.28 -14.76
CA TYR A 221 20.13 5.95 -15.56
C TYR A 221 19.45 7.08 -14.80
N GLY A 222 19.28 6.93 -13.48
CA GLY A 222 18.76 7.99 -12.64
C GLY A 222 19.03 7.77 -11.17
N THR A 223 18.95 8.87 -10.42
CA THR A 223 19.24 8.92 -8.99
C THR A 223 18.49 10.05 -8.32
N GLY A 224 18.37 10.03 -7.02
CA GLY A 224 17.81 11.13 -6.27
C GLY A 224 17.91 10.97 -4.76
N LEU A 225 17.70 12.09 -4.07
CA LEU A 225 17.58 12.20 -2.63
C LEU A 225 16.21 12.82 -2.32
N LEU A 226 15.41 12.12 -1.55
CA LEU A 226 14.05 12.52 -1.19
C LEU A 226 13.93 12.64 0.32
N ILE A 227 13.15 13.61 0.78
CA ILE A 227 12.71 13.69 2.17
C ILE A 227 11.19 13.76 2.21
N ARG A 228 10.59 12.97 3.10
CA ARG A 228 9.15 13.01 3.40
C ARG A 228 8.89 13.85 4.64
N GLU A 229 7.66 14.33 4.75
CA GLU A 229 7.20 15.15 5.89
C GLU A 229 7.28 14.44 7.24
N THR A 230 7.36 13.11 7.23
CA THR A 230 7.63 12.26 8.40
C THR A 230 9.10 12.27 8.85
N GLY A 231 9.99 13.00 8.18
CA GLY A 231 11.44 12.97 8.42
C GLY A 231 12.17 11.82 7.76
N LEU A 232 11.48 10.95 7.01
CA LEU A 232 12.14 9.87 6.27
C LEU A 232 12.91 10.44 5.08
N VAL A 233 14.21 10.18 5.05
CA VAL A 233 15.12 10.51 3.93
C VAL A 233 15.43 9.23 3.17
N SER A 234 15.40 9.29 1.85
CA SER A 234 15.71 8.16 0.96
C SER A 234 16.61 8.62 -0.17
N ALA A 235 17.79 8.02 -0.29
CA ALA A 235 18.65 8.10 -1.45
C ALA A 235 18.44 6.84 -2.30
N TYR A 236 18.40 6.99 -3.61
CA TYR A 236 18.17 5.85 -4.51
C TYR A 236 18.87 6.05 -5.84
N THR A 237 19.15 4.90 -6.48
CA THR A 237 19.52 4.79 -7.88
C THR A 237 18.55 3.88 -8.61
N TYR A 238 18.49 3.98 -9.92
CA TYR A 238 17.72 3.05 -10.75
C TYR A 238 18.34 2.83 -12.11
N ARG A 239 18.28 1.56 -12.53
CA ARG A 239 18.86 1.07 -13.78
C ARG A 239 20.36 1.36 -13.86
N ASP A 240 21.06 0.89 -12.85
CA ASP A 240 22.52 0.95 -12.74
C ASP A 240 23.17 -0.17 -13.56
#